data_2473eba11b268e7bf570ada6019912f5
#
_entry.id   2473eba11b268e7bf570ada6019912f5
#
_cell.length_a   1.000
_cell.length_b   1.000
_cell.length_c   1.000
_cell.angle_alpha   90.00
_cell.angle_beta   90.00
_cell.angle_gamma   90.00
#
_symmetry.space_group_name_H-M   'P 1'
#
loop_
_entity.id
_entity.type
_entity.pdbx_description
1 polymer ?
#
loop_
_entity_poly.entity_id
_entity_poly.type
_entity_poly.pdbx_seq_one_letter_code
_entity_poly.pdbx_strand_id
1 'polypeptide(L)'
;MTAAREGGDGAPTPADVPPPEPLPAEALDSHCHLEMVERPVGEVLAAARAANITRVVTIGTDLATSRWAVDAAYGHAGLYAAVAVHPNETAAAASSPEQRTEVLAQIAELALLERVRAIGETGLDYYRDHASPVVQREWFRAHIAIAKQAGKALVIHDRDAHEDVLEILEADGPPDKVIFHCFSGDAAMAKRCAEAGYVMSFAGNVTFSSAGALREAAAAAPVDLLLVETDAPFLTPVPYRGKPNSPALVAHTVRALAEIKQIPVADMCAQLMVTGERMFGAW
;
A
#
# COMPACT_ATOMS: atom_id res chain seq x y z
N MET A 1 21.41 34.64 39.20
CA MET A 1 22.11 33.66 38.31
C MET A 1 21.21 32.44 38.13
N THR A 2 20.39 32.46 37.12
CA THR A 2 19.46 31.37 36.75
C THR A 2 19.91 30.80 35.43
N ALA A 3 20.42 29.58 35.48
CA ALA A 3 20.87 28.83 34.33
C ALA A 3 19.67 28.39 33.46
N ALA A 4 19.65 28.82 32.22
CA ALA A 4 18.74 28.35 31.19
C ALA A 4 19.07 26.86 30.90
N ARG A 5 18.06 25.99 30.95
CA ARG A 5 18.12 24.62 30.44
C ARG A 5 17.78 24.69 28.97
N GLU A 6 18.79 24.53 28.13
CA GLU A 6 18.63 24.15 26.73
C GLU A 6 18.37 22.64 26.71
N GLY A 7 17.21 22.23 26.30
CA GLY A 7 16.80 20.85 26.07
C GLY A 7 15.89 20.83 24.85
N GLY A 8 16.48 20.96 23.67
CA GLY A 8 15.80 20.73 22.42
C GLY A 8 16.04 19.29 21.95
N ASP A 9 15.20 18.34 22.40
CA ASP A 9 15.06 17.06 21.71
C ASP A 9 14.23 17.31 20.44
N GLY A 10 14.91 17.71 19.37
CA GLY A 10 14.32 17.74 18.03
C GLY A 10 13.99 16.31 17.60
N ALA A 11 12.73 16.05 17.23
CA ALA A 11 12.40 14.81 16.52
C ALA A 11 13.32 14.64 15.32
N PRO A 12 13.75 13.40 15.00
CA PRO A 12 14.66 13.17 13.88
C PRO A 12 14.03 13.68 12.57
N THR A 13 14.76 14.53 11.86
CA THR A 13 14.29 15.06 10.57
C THR A 13 14.47 14.00 9.47
N PRO A 14 13.72 14.07 8.34
CA PRO A 14 13.86 13.16 7.19
C PRO A 14 15.32 13.07 6.64
N ALA A 15 16.17 14.04 6.93
CA ALA A 15 17.59 14.04 6.57
C ALA A 15 18.44 12.98 7.29
N ASP A 16 17.91 12.31 8.31
CA ASP A 16 18.65 11.34 9.12
C ASP A 16 18.70 9.91 8.52
N VAL A 17 18.00 9.66 7.40
CA VAL A 17 18.03 8.38 6.69
C VAL A 17 18.82 8.56 5.41
N PRO A 18 20.01 7.93 5.28
CA PRO A 18 20.79 8.02 4.05
C PRO A 18 20.05 7.37 2.87
N PRO A 19 20.26 7.87 1.63
CA PRO A 19 19.67 7.24 0.46
C PRO A 19 20.14 5.78 0.36
N PRO A 20 19.25 4.85 0.00
CA PRO A 20 19.63 3.46 -0.20
C PRO A 20 20.54 3.32 -1.42
N GLU A 21 21.35 2.27 -1.46
CA GLU A 21 22.03 1.88 -2.68
C GLU A 21 21.00 1.65 -3.80
N PRO A 22 21.19 2.19 -5.01
CA PRO A 22 20.23 1.98 -6.10
C PRO A 22 20.04 0.49 -6.43
N LEU A 23 18.83 0.10 -6.76
CA LEU A 23 18.55 -1.24 -7.27
C LEU A 23 19.23 -1.45 -8.64
N PRO A 24 19.59 -2.69 -9.00
CA PRO A 24 20.26 -2.98 -10.28
C PRO A 24 19.32 -2.82 -11.50
N ALA A 25 18.01 -2.75 -11.29
CA ALA A 25 16.98 -2.54 -12.29
C ALA A 25 15.82 -1.73 -11.72
N GLU A 26 14.91 -1.27 -12.57
CA GLU A 26 13.72 -0.53 -12.14
C GLU A 26 12.81 -1.39 -11.25
N ALA A 27 12.20 -0.75 -10.25
CA ALA A 27 11.19 -1.32 -9.39
C ALA A 27 10.09 -0.28 -9.11
N LEU A 28 9.11 -0.69 -8.30
CA LEU A 28 7.99 0.15 -7.92
C LEU A 28 7.81 0.18 -6.39
N ASP A 29 7.06 1.18 -5.92
CA ASP A 29 6.42 1.21 -4.62
C ASP A 29 4.91 1.14 -4.84
N SER A 30 4.29 0.01 -4.51
CA SER A 30 2.88 -0.22 -4.84
C SER A 30 1.90 0.43 -3.86
N HIS A 31 2.40 0.98 -2.73
CA HIS A 31 1.53 1.57 -1.70
C HIS A 31 2.31 2.50 -0.77
N CYS A 32 1.94 3.77 -0.77
CA CYS A 32 2.43 4.77 0.17
C CYS A 32 1.40 5.90 0.36
N HIS A 33 1.49 6.64 1.47
CA HIS A 33 0.65 7.79 1.78
C HIS A 33 1.48 9.08 1.66
N LEU A 34 1.67 9.57 0.43
CA LEU A 34 2.54 10.72 0.17
C LEU A 34 2.03 12.02 0.80
N GLU A 35 0.72 12.15 1.04
CA GLU A 35 0.14 13.30 1.74
C GLU A 35 0.57 13.39 3.21
N MET A 36 0.99 12.26 3.80
CA MET A 36 1.50 12.19 5.18
C MET A 36 3.03 12.35 5.25
N VAL A 37 3.73 12.36 4.11
CA VAL A 37 5.18 12.53 4.07
C VAL A 37 5.52 14.01 4.13
N GLU A 38 6.21 14.46 5.18
CA GLU A 38 6.58 15.87 5.43
C GLU A 38 7.68 16.38 4.49
N ARG A 39 7.54 16.13 3.17
CA ARG A 39 8.47 16.58 2.13
C ARG A 39 7.71 16.86 0.84
N PRO A 40 8.18 17.81 0.00
CA PRO A 40 7.59 18.02 -1.33
C PRO A 40 7.57 16.73 -2.17
N VAL A 41 6.43 16.41 -2.77
CA VAL A 41 6.24 15.19 -3.57
C VAL A 41 7.32 15.03 -4.66
N GLY A 42 7.68 16.12 -5.34
CA GLY A 42 8.73 16.11 -6.36
C GLY A 42 10.11 15.67 -5.83
N GLU A 43 10.47 16.06 -4.60
CA GLU A 43 11.73 15.64 -3.95
C GLU A 43 11.69 14.17 -3.54
N VAL A 44 10.55 13.71 -2.99
CA VAL A 44 10.34 12.30 -2.62
C VAL A 44 10.48 11.40 -3.85
N LEU A 45 9.82 11.77 -4.95
CA LEU A 45 9.91 11.02 -6.21
C LEU A 45 11.30 11.10 -6.86
N ALA A 46 12.01 12.21 -6.72
CA ALA A 46 13.39 12.31 -7.19
C ALA A 46 14.32 11.36 -6.41
N ALA A 47 14.17 11.28 -5.09
CA ALA A 47 14.91 10.34 -4.25
C ALA A 47 14.54 8.87 -4.60
N ALA A 48 13.28 8.57 -4.85
CA ALA A 48 12.82 7.25 -5.29
C ALA A 48 13.48 6.86 -6.63
N ARG A 49 13.45 7.75 -7.63
CA ARG A 49 14.10 7.52 -8.93
C ARG A 49 15.60 7.31 -8.81
N ALA A 50 16.28 8.03 -7.92
CA ALA A 50 17.70 7.83 -7.65
C ALA A 50 18.01 6.42 -7.09
N ALA A 51 17.04 5.77 -6.47
CA ALA A 51 17.11 4.39 -6.01
C ALA A 51 16.59 3.37 -7.06
N ASN A 52 16.30 3.79 -8.29
CA ASN A 52 15.64 3.02 -9.37
C ASN A 52 14.20 2.61 -9.05
N ILE A 53 13.49 3.36 -8.20
CA ILE A 53 12.05 3.23 -8.00
C ILE A 53 11.36 4.22 -8.94
N THR A 54 10.84 3.74 -10.06
CA THR A 54 10.35 4.57 -11.17
C THR A 54 8.83 4.70 -11.21
N ARG A 55 8.11 3.89 -10.43
CA ARG A 55 6.66 3.89 -10.30
C ARG A 55 6.28 3.89 -8.83
N VAL A 56 5.36 4.77 -8.47
CA VAL A 56 4.86 4.91 -7.11
C VAL A 56 3.33 5.02 -7.16
N VAL A 57 2.64 4.29 -6.29
CA VAL A 57 1.18 4.42 -6.12
C VAL A 57 0.92 5.09 -4.78
N THR A 58 0.33 6.28 -4.80
CA THR A 58 -0.11 6.97 -3.58
C THR A 58 -1.58 6.69 -3.32
N ILE A 59 -1.93 6.53 -2.05
CA ILE A 59 -3.19 5.95 -1.61
C ILE A 59 -4.03 7.00 -0.89
N GLY A 60 -5.28 7.19 -1.35
CA GLY A 60 -6.28 7.94 -0.60
C GLY A 60 -7.01 7.05 0.42
N THR A 61 -7.25 7.58 1.61
CA THR A 61 -7.93 6.88 2.71
C THR A 61 -9.34 7.40 2.99
N ASP A 62 -9.67 8.56 2.40
CA ASP A 62 -10.99 9.17 2.38
C ASP A 62 -11.19 9.95 1.06
N LEU A 63 -12.32 10.63 0.91
CA LEU A 63 -12.60 11.38 -0.32
C LEU A 63 -11.65 12.57 -0.52
N ALA A 64 -11.21 13.23 0.54
CA ALA A 64 -10.32 14.40 0.45
C ALA A 64 -8.90 13.97 0.04
N THR A 65 -8.35 12.97 0.69
CA THR A 65 -7.04 12.39 0.39
C THR A 65 -7.04 11.66 -0.96
N SER A 66 -8.16 11.03 -1.35
CA SER A 66 -8.33 10.45 -2.70
C SER A 66 -8.24 11.52 -3.80
N ARG A 67 -8.87 12.68 -3.62
CA ARG A 67 -8.74 13.80 -4.56
C ARG A 67 -7.31 14.34 -4.60
N TRP A 68 -6.70 14.52 -3.43
CA TRP A 68 -5.31 14.94 -3.34
C TRP A 68 -4.37 13.95 -4.08
N ALA A 69 -4.56 12.64 -3.88
CA ALA A 69 -3.76 11.62 -4.55
C ALA A 69 -3.89 11.69 -6.08
N VAL A 70 -5.10 11.93 -6.59
CA VAL A 70 -5.37 12.15 -8.02
C VAL A 70 -4.63 13.39 -8.53
N ASP A 71 -4.77 14.53 -7.86
CA ASP A 71 -4.13 15.78 -8.27
C ASP A 71 -2.60 15.63 -8.26
N ALA A 72 -2.03 15.01 -7.24
CA ALA A 72 -0.60 14.71 -7.17
C ALA A 72 -0.15 13.79 -8.31
N ALA A 73 -0.94 12.76 -8.66
CA ALA A 73 -0.62 11.84 -9.74
C ALA A 73 -0.64 12.52 -11.12
N TYR A 74 -1.52 13.48 -11.35
CA TYR A 74 -1.50 14.29 -12.58
C TYR A 74 -0.33 15.28 -12.61
N GLY A 75 0.13 15.76 -11.46
CA GLY A 75 1.25 16.69 -11.34
C GLY A 75 2.64 16.05 -11.51
N HIS A 76 2.76 14.72 -11.43
CA HIS A 76 4.07 14.06 -11.37
C HIS A 76 4.13 12.79 -12.24
N ALA A 77 5.11 12.73 -13.14
CA ALA A 77 5.38 11.53 -13.93
C ALA A 77 5.84 10.37 -13.04
N GLY A 78 5.31 9.16 -13.31
CA GLY A 78 5.62 7.95 -12.54
C GLY A 78 4.85 7.83 -11.23
N LEU A 79 3.98 8.81 -10.90
CA LEU A 79 3.07 8.74 -9.77
C LEU A 79 1.66 8.37 -10.26
N TYR A 80 1.02 7.47 -9.55
CA TYR A 80 -0.34 6.98 -9.77
C TYR A 80 -1.11 7.01 -8.47
N ALA A 81 -2.45 6.97 -8.54
CA ALA A 81 -3.32 7.02 -7.38
C ALA A 81 -4.15 5.74 -7.22
N ALA A 82 -4.44 5.40 -5.98
CA ALA A 82 -5.57 4.55 -5.60
C ALA A 82 -6.54 5.38 -4.76
N VAL A 83 -7.84 5.11 -4.89
CA VAL A 83 -8.91 5.91 -4.29
C VAL A 83 -9.93 5.02 -3.60
N ALA A 84 -10.25 5.31 -2.35
CA ALA A 84 -11.28 4.61 -1.58
C ALA A 84 -11.58 5.35 -0.25
N VAL A 85 -12.32 4.68 0.62
CA VAL A 85 -12.46 5.01 2.04
C VAL A 85 -11.92 3.84 2.85
N HIS A 86 -10.87 4.11 3.61
CA HIS A 86 -10.21 3.15 4.50
C HIS A 86 -11.19 2.64 5.58
N PRO A 87 -11.14 1.37 6.01
CA PRO A 87 -12.07 0.83 7.01
C PRO A 87 -12.18 1.67 8.29
N ASN A 88 -11.08 2.27 8.74
CA ASN A 88 -11.09 3.13 9.92
C ASN A 88 -11.73 4.50 9.72
N GLU A 89 -11.88 4.96 8.48
CA GLU A 89 -12.49 6.26 8.12
C GLU A 89 -13.98 6.12 7.77
N THR A 90 -14.51 4.90 7.63
CA THR A 90 -15.87 4.65 7.15
C THR A 90 -16.96 5.28 8.02
N ALA A 91 -16.78 5.32 9.35
CA ALA A 91 -17.73 5.94 10.26
C ALA A 91 -17.70 7.48 10.18
N ALA A 92 -16.54 8.06 9.92
CA ALA A 92 -16.37 9.52 9.76
C ALA A 92 -16.79 9.99 8.36
N ALA A 93 -16.60 9.16 7.33
CA ALA A 93 -16.90 9.48 5.94
C ALA A 93 -18.40 9.67 5.66
N ALA A 94 -19.28 8.96 6.39
CA ALA A 94 -20.72 9.11 6.24
C ALA A 94 -21.48 8.74 7.52
N SER A 95 -22.38 9.64 7.95
CA SER A 95 -23.26 9.45 9.11
C SER A 95 -24.64 8.88 8.74
N SER A 96 -24.93 8.74 7.43
CA SER A 96 -26.17 8.15 6.93
C SER A 96 -25.94 7.33 5.65
N PRO A 97 -26.88 6.41 5.29
CA PRO A 97 -26.82 5.66 4.03
C PRO A 97 -26.78 6.57 2.78
N GLU A 98 -27.49 7.70 2.81
CA GLU A 98 -27.53 8.66 1.70
C GLU A 98 -26.15 9.30 1.50
N GLN A 99 -25.51 9.77 2.58
CA GLN A 99 -24.17 10.31 2.53
C GLN A 99 -23.16 9.27 2.05
N ARG A 100 -23.26 8.02 2.53
CA ARG A 100 -22.43 6.93 2.03
C ARG A 100 -22.58 6.75 0.52
N THR A 101 -23.81 6.74 0.01
CA THR A 101 -24.07 6.62 -1.42
C THR A 101 -23.43 7.76 -2.20
N GLU A 102 -23.51 8.99 -1.69
CA GLU A 102 -22.89 10.16 -2.33
C GLU A 102 -21.35 10.07 -2.35
N VAL A 103 -20.73 9.69 -1.25
CA VAL A 103 -19.26 9.52 -1.18
C VAL A 103 -18.81 8.40 -2.12
N LEU A 104 -19.49 7.26 -2.13
CA LEU A 104 -19.18 6.14 -3.03
C LEU A 104 -19.34 6.52 -4.51
N ALA A 105 -20.34 7.34 -4.86
CA ALA A 105 -20.49 7.84 -6.22
C ALA A 105 -19.30 8.70 -6.64
N GLN A 106 -18.80 9.57 -5.75
CA GLN A 106 -17.62 10.39 -6.02
C GLN A 106 -16.34 9.55 -6.13
N ILE A 107 -16.17 8.51 -5.30
CA ILE A 107 -15.05 7.56 -5.46
C ILE A 107 -15.16 6.83 -6.81
N ALA A 108 -16.36 6.42 -7.23
CA ALA A 108 -16.57 5.77 -8.52
C ALA A 108 -16.25 6.70 -9.70
N GLU A 109 -16.54 8.00 -9.61
CA GLU A 109 -16.13 9.01 -10.60
C GLU A 109 -14.61 9.14 -10.67
N LEU A 110 -13.93 9.25 -9.52
CA LEU A 110 -12.46 9.29 -9.47
C LEU A 110 -11.83 8.03 -10.05
N ALA A 111 -12.45 6.87 -9.83
CA ALA A 111 -12.00 5.58 -10.35
C ALA A 111 -11.88 5.53 -11.88
N LEU A 112 -12.62 6.37 -12.62
CA LEU A 112 -12.58 6.41 -14.08
C LEU A 112 -11.39 7.20 -14.63
N LEU A 113 -10.72 7.99 -13.80
CA LEU A 113 -9.59 8.83 -14.23
C LEU A 113 -8.39 7.96 -14.59
N GLU A 114 -7.63 8.41 -15.61
CA GLU A 114 -6.51 7.65 -16.17
C GLU A 114 -5.41 7.39 -15.14
N ARG A 115 -5.08 8.38 -14.30
CA ARG A 115 -4.02 8.27 -13.28
C ARG A 115 -4.44 7.47 -12.05
N VAL A 116 -5.73 7.16 -11.89
CA VAL A 116 -6.22 6.23 -10.86
C VAL A 116 -6.05 4.80 -11.37
N ARG A 117 -5.31 3.98 -10.65
CA ARG A 117 -4.95 2.63 -11.06
C ARG A 117 -5.56 1.53 -10.20
N ALA A 118 -6.09 1.90 -9.04
CA ALA A 118 -6.73 0.95 -8.13
C ALA A 118 -7.86 1.59 -7.32
N ILE A 119 -8.74 0.75 -6.81
CA ILE A 119 -9.67 1.06 -5.74
C ILE A 119 -9.04 0.56 -4.45
N GLY A 120 -8.72 1.46 -3.58
CA GLY A 120 -8.01 1.21 -2.33
C GLY A 120 -7.44 2.50 -1.71
N GLU A 121 -7.18 2.43 -0.45
CA GLU A 121 -7.15 1.32 0.48
C GLU A 121 -8.54 1.06 1.07
N THR A 122 -9.04 -0.16 1.00
CA THR A 122 -10.33 -0.59 1.51
C THR A 122 -10.24 -1.99 2.10
N GLY A 123 -11.21 -2.41 2.87
CA GLY A 123 -11.19 -3.73 3.50
C GLY A 123 -11.69 -3.71 4.92
N LEU A 124 -11.02 -4.46 5.81
CA LEU A 124 -11.43 -4.65 7.20
C LEU A 124 -10.26 -4.47 8.17
N ASP A 125 -10.51 -3.75 9.27
CA ASP A 125 -9.59 -3.59 10.39
C ASP A 125 -10.34 -3.88 11.70
N TYR A 126 -10.10 -5.05 12.28
CA TYR A 126 -10.72 -5.45 13.55
C TYR A 126 -9.80 -5.21 14.74
N TYR A 127 -8.60 -4.71 14.49
CA TYR A 127 -7.68 -4.28 15.54
C TYR A 127 -8.05 -2.91 16.11
N ARG A 128 -8.53 -1.99 15.26
CA ARG A 128 -8.91 -0.64 15.66
C ARG A 128 -10.43 -0.52 15.82
N ASP A 129 -10.86 0.26 16.80
CA ASP A 129 -12.29 0.47 17.14
C ASP A 129 -12.81 1.82 16.62
N HIS A 130 -12.47 2.15 15.36
CA HIS A 130 -12.90 3.42 14.73
C HIS A 130 -14.25 3.30 14.03
N ALA A 131 -14.58 2.10 13.53
CA ALA A 131 -15.85 1.81 12.88
C ALA A 131 -16.27 0.37 13.17
N SER A 132 -17.59 0.14 13.29
CA SER A 132 -18.09 -1.22 13.55
C SER A 132 -17.81 -2.16 12.36
N PRO A 133 -17.59 -3.47 12.61
CA PRO A 133 -17.39 -4.45 11.53
C PRO A 133 -18.51 -4.44 10.49
N VAL A 134 -19.75 -4.20 10.88
CA VAL A 134 -20.89 -4.12 9.96
C VAL A 134 -20.72 -2.99 8.96
N VAL A 135 -20.36 -1.80 9.44
CA VAL A 135 -20.15 -0.63 8.58
C VAL A 135 -18.95 -0.86 7.65
N GLN A 136 -17.82 -1.37 8.17
CA GLN A 136 -16.66 -1.69 7.37
C GLN A 136 -16.98 -2.67 6.23
N ARG A 137 -17.73 -3.75 6.52
CA ARG A 137 -18.15 -4.75 5.52
C ARG A 137 -19.04 -4.15 4.43
N GLU A 138 -19.97 -3.23 4.77
CA GLU A 138 -20.83 -2.56 3.78
C GLU A 138 -20.00 -1.69 2.82
N TRP A 139 -19.02 -0.95 3.33
CA TRP A 139 -18.11 -0.16 2.49
C TRP A 139 -17.20 -1.03 1.64
N PHE A 140 -16.65 -2.11 2.20
CA PHE A 140 -15.79 -3.03 1.47
C PHE A 140 -16.53 -3.65 0.27
N ARG A 141 -17.78 -4.14 0.46
CA ARG A 141 -18.62 -4.65 -0.63
C ARG A 141 -18.89 -3.61 -1.71
N ALA A 142 -19.13 -2.36 -1.33
CA ALA A 142 -19.33 -1.28 -2.29
C ALA A 142 -18.05 -1.00 -3.10
N HIS A 143 -16.88 -0.99 -2.47
CA HIS A 143 -15.62 -0.81 -3.16
C HIS A 143 -15.27 -1.99 -4.09
N ILE A 144 -15.60 -3.23 -3.73
CA ILE A 144 -15.51 -4.39 -4.63
C ILE A 144 -16.35 -4.14 -5.90
N ALA A 145 -17.58 -3.66 -5.74
CA ALA A 145 -18.45 -3.34 -6.89
C ALA A 145 -17.85 -2.23 -7.77
N ILE A 146 -17.31 -1.16 -7.18
CA ILE A 146 -16.64 -0.06 -7.91
C ILE A 146 -15.42 -0.59 -8.67
N ALA A 147 -14.57 -1.41 -8.03
CA ALA A 147 -13.39 -2.00 -8.66
C ALA A 147 -13.76 -2.84 -9.90
N LYS A 148 -14.80 -3.66 -9.80
CA LYS A 148 -15.34 -4.47 -10.91
C LYS A 148 -15.85 -3.60 -12.04
N GLN A 149 -16.64 -2.55 -11.74
CA GLN A 149 -17.18 -1.63 -12.74
C GLN A 149 -16.10 -0.83 -13.46
N ALA A 150 -15.08 -0.38 -12.73
CA ALA A 150 -13.96 0.38 -13.27
C ALA A 150 -12.90 -0.49 -13.96
N GLY A 151 -12.94 -1.83 -13.81
CA GLY A 151 -11.92 -2.75 -14.33
C GLY A 151 -10.54 -2.52 -13.70
N LYS A 152 -10.51 -2.04 -12.44
CA LYS A 152 -9.27 -1.67 -11.73
C LYS A 152 -8.93 -2.66 -10.63
N ALA A 153 -7.69 -2.66 -10.18
CA ALA A 153 -7.26 -3.47 -9.05
C ALA A 153 -7.99 -3.05 -7.77
N LEU A 154 -8.24 -4.01 -6.88
CA LEU A 154 -8.71 -3.78 -5.53
C LEU A 154 -7.53 -3.94 -4.57
N VAL A 155 -7.18 -2.88 -3.83
CA VAL A 155 -6.12 -2.87 -2.83
C VAL A 155 -6.74 -3.00 -1.45
N ILE A 156 -6.48 -4.13 -0.81
CA ILE A 156 -7.17 -4.56 0.42
C ILE A 156 -6.29 -4.34 1.64
N HIS A 157 -6.83 -3.58 2.60
CA HIS A 157 -6.42 -3.56 3.99
C HIS A 157 -7.05 -4.74 4.74
N ASP A 158 -6.23 -5.53 5.39
CA ASP A 158 -6.67 -6.69 6.15
C ASP A 158 -5.89 -6.78 7.47
N ARG A 159 -6.57 -6.43 8.56
CA ARG A 159 -5.97 -6.49 9.89
C ARG A 159 -6.88 -7.18 10.89
N ASP A 160 -6.44 -8.35 11.38
CA ASP A 160 -7.19 -9.22 12.28
C ASP A 160 -8.57 -9.63 11.72
N ALA A 161 -8.74 -9.66 10.36
CA ALA A 161 -10.01 -9.88 9.68
C ALA A 161 -9.93 -10.86 8.49
N HIS A 162 -8.86 -11.66 8.39
CA HIS A 162 -8.51 -12.49 7.24
C HIS A 162 -9.66 -13.33 6.70
N GLU A 163 -10.36 -14.06 7.58
CA GLU A 163 -11.46 -14.94 7.15
C GLU A 163 -12.62 -14.14 6.58
N ASP A 164 -13.04 -13.05 7.23
CA ASP A 164 -14.14 -12.20 6.76
C ASP A 164 -13.83 -11.53 5.42
N VAL A 165 -12.57 -11.12 5.21
CA VAL A 165 -12.12 -10.55 3.91
C VAL A 165 -12.27 -11.59 2.81
N LEU A 166 -11.77 -12.82 3.03
CA LEU A 166 -11.82 -13.89 2.05
C LEU A 166 -13.26 -14.36 1.80
N GLU A 167 -14.10 -14.49 2.85
CA GLU A 167 -15.53 -14.84 2.72
C GLU A 167 -16.30 -13.80 1.91
N ILE A 168 -16.03 -12.50 2.12
CA ILE A 168 -16.68 -11.43 1.35
C ILE A 168 -16.27 -11.48 -0.12
N LEU A 169 -14.98 -11.67 -0.40
CA LEU A 169 -14.49 -11.81 -1.77
C LEU A 169 -15.15 -13.01 -2.48
N GLU A 170 -15.27 -14.15 -1.80
CA GLU A 170 -15.92 -15.34 -2.35
C GLU A 170 -17.41 -15.10 -2.59
N ALA A 171 -18.13 -14.52 -1.62
CA ALA A 171 -19.57 -14.31 -1.68
C ALA A 171 -19.99 -13.29 -2.74
N ASP A 172 -19.23 -12.18 -2.89
CA ASP A 172 -19.57 -11.10 -3.82
C ASP A 172 -18.93 -11.30 -5.21
N GLY A 173 -18.02 -12.27 -5.33
CA GLY A 173 -17.16 -12.47 -6.49
C GLY A 173 -16.09 -11.36 -6.57
N PRO A 174 -14.79 -11.71 -6.53
CA PRO A 174 -13.72 -10.73 -6.57
C PRO A 174 -13.66 -10.00 -7.92
N PRO A 175 -13.06 -8.80 -8.01
CA PRO A 175 -12.60 -8.26 -9.28
C PRO A 175 -11.43 -9.10 -9.83
N ASP A 176 -11.11 -8.93 -11.12
CA ASP A 176 -10.04 -9.69 -11.79
C ASP A 176 -8.66 -9.48 -11.17
N LYS A 177 -8.49 -8.37 -10.43
CA LYS A 177 -7.20 -7.94 -9.86
C LYS A 177 -7.37 -7.62 -8.38
N VAL A 178 -6.83 -8.47 -7.52
CA VAL A 178 -6.88 -8.32 -6.06
C VAL A 178 -5.46 -8.25 -5.51
N ILE A 179 -5.20 -7.25 -4.67
CA ILE A 179 -3.93 -7.03 -3.98
C ILE A 179 -4.22 -6.95 -2.48
N PHE A 180 -3.65 -7.86 -1.70
CA PHE A 180 -3.54 -7.70 -0.25
C PHE A 180 -2.33 -6.81 0.03
N HIS A 181 -2.56 -5.55 0.38
CA HIS A 181 -1.48 -4.64 0.77
C HIS A 181 -0.98 -4.98 2.16
N CYS A 182 0.27 -4.63 2.47
CA CYS A 182 0.91 -4.87 3.75
C CYS A 182 0.59 -6.27 4.31
N PHE A 183 0.73 -7.30 3.44
CA PHE A 183 0.29 -8.65 3.75
C PHE A 183 0.71 -9.06 5.17
N SER A 184 -0.26 -9.49 5.97
CA SER A 184 -0.09 -9.79 7.39
C SER A 184 -0.46 -11.22 7.77
N GLY A 185 -0.87 -12.04 6.79
CA GLY A 185 -1.20 -13.44 6.97
C GLY A 185 0.04 -14.34 7.13
N ASP A 186 -0.22 -15.58 7.48
CA ASP A 186 0.78 -16.65 7.55
C ASP A 186 0.97 -17.39 6.19
N ALA A 187 1.80 -18.43 6.18
CA ALA A 187 2.04 -19.24 4.99
C ALA A 187 0.79 -19.99 4.49
N ALA A 188 -0.17 -20.32 5.38
CA ALA A 188 -1.41 -20.97 4.98
C ALA A 188 -2.33 -19.98 4.26
N MET A 189 -2.45 -18.75 4.76
CA MET A 189 -3.18 -17.68 4.08
C MET A 189 -2.52 -17.31 2.75
N ALA A 190 -1.18 -17.22 2.70
CA ALA A 190 -0.47 -16.95 1.45
C ALA A 190 -0.77 -18.00 0.37
N LYS A 191 -0.91 -19.26 0.74
CA LYS A 191 -1.31 -20.33 -0.14
C LYS A 191 -2.74 -20.16 -0.67
N ARG A 192 -3.69 -19.83 0.20
CA ARG A 192 -5.10 -19.54 -0.18
C ARG A 192 -5.17 -18.36 -1.15
N CYS A 193 -4.43 -17.29 -0.87
CA CYS A 193 -4.34 -16.14 -1.78
C CYS A 193 -3.75 -16.54 -3.14
N ALA A 194 -2.71 -17.36 -3.14
CA ALA A 194 -2.08 -17.86 -4.37
C ALA A 194 -3.01 -18.74 -5.20
N GLU A 195 -3.76 -19.64 -4.57
CA GLU A 195 -4.78 -20.50 -5.23
C GLU A 195 -5.90 -19.67 -5.87
N ALA A 196 -6.25 -18.52 -5.26
CA ALA A 196 -7.21 -17.57 -5.79
C ALA A 196 -6.62 -16.59 -6.82
N GLY A 197 -5.29 -16.61 -7.06
CA GLY A 197 -4.60 -15.68 -7.94
C GLY A 197 -4.44 -14.25 -7.37
N TYR A 198 -4.61 -14.08 -6.05
CA TYR A 198 -4.45 -12.80 -5.39
C TYR A 198 -2.97 -12.46 -5.18
N VAL A 199 -2.64 -11.19 -5.42
CA VAL A 199 -1.29 -10.66 -5.23
C VAL A 199 -1.10 -10.22 -3.78
N MET A 200 0.06 -10.49 -3.23
CA MET A 200 0.46 -10.14 -1.87
C MET A 200 1.59 -9.10 -1.92
N SER A 201 1.35 -7.92 -1.37
CA SER A 201 2.35 -6.86 -1.29
C SER A 201 2.99 -6.84 0.10
N PHE A 202 4.33 -6.81 0.14
CA PHE A 202 5.11 -6.86 1.37
C PHE A 202 5.77 -5.53 1.65
N ALA A 203 5.56 -5.01 2.86
CA ALA A 203 6.15 -3.77 3.34
C ALA A 203 7.48 -3.99 4.09
N GLY A 204 8.08 -2.90 4.58
CA GLY A 204 9.36 -2.91 5.29
C GLY A 204 9.40 -3.79 6.54
N ASN A 205 8.23 -4.12 7.12
CA ASN A 205 8.14 -5.02 8.28
C ASN A 205 8.63 -6.45 8.01
N VAL A 206 8.67 -6.92 6.76
CA VAL A 206 9.26 -8.23 6.42
C VAL A 206 10.74 -8.32 6.78
N THR A 207 11.44 -7.17 6.87
CA THR A 207 12.84 -7.07 7.29
C THR A 207 13.05 -7.16 8.82
N PHE A 208 11.97 -7.10 9.62
CA PHE A 208 12.09 -7.07 11.08
C PHE A 208 12.48 -8.44 11.64
N SER A 209 13.30 -8.46 12.67
CA SER A 209 13.73 -9.72 13.30
C SER A 209 12.55 -10.57 13.83
N SER A 210 11.47 -9.93 14.27
CA SER A 210 10.25 -10.58 14.76
C SER A 210 9.32 -11.11 13.65
N ALA A 211 9.58 -10.83 12.37
CA ALA A 211 8.70 -11.15 11.25
C ALA A 211 8.91 -12.56 10.67
N GLY A 212 9.16 -13.58 11.52
CA GLY A 212 9.40 -14.96 11.07
C GLY A 212 8.25 -15.51 10.23
N ALA A 213 7.03 -15.47 10.73
CA ALA A 213 5.84 -15.96 10.04
C ALA A 213 5.59 -15.22 8.71
N LEU A 214 5.82 -13.89 8.67
CA LEU A 214 5.68 -13.11 7.46
C LEU A 214 6.72 -13.49 6.38
N ARG A 215 7.97 -13.80 6.79
CA ARG A 215 8.99 -14.32 5.87
C ARG A 215 8.66 -15.72 5.35
N GLU A 216 8.07 -16.58 6.18
CA GLU A 216 7.56 -17.89 5.76
C GLU A 216 6.42 -17.73 4.74
N ALA A 217 5.51 -16.79 4.96
CA ALA A 217 4.46 -16.45 4.00
C ALA A 217 5.04 -15.95 2.67
N ALA A 218 6.01 -15.02 2.71
CA ALA A 218 6.70 -14.53 1.52
C ALA A 218 7.46 -15.66 0.79
N ALA A 219 8.08 -16.59 1.51
CA ALA A 219 8.74 -17.76 0.93
C ALA A 219 7.75 -18.72 0.24
N ALA A 220 6.55 -18.90 0.82
CA ALA A 220 5.50 -19.78 0.28
C ALA A 220 4.79 -19.18 -0.95
N ALA A 221 4.63 -17.87 -1.02
CA ALA A 221 3.94 -17.17 -2.09
C ALA A 221 4.68 -17.35 -3.44
N PRO A 222 3.99 -17.62 -4.57
CA PRO A 222 4.59 -17.59 -5.90
C PRO A 222 5.21 -16.23 -6.21
N VAL A 223 6.37 -16.20 -6.87
CA VAL A 223 7.10 -14.96 -7.13
C VAL A 223 6.31 -14.01 -8.05
N ASP A 224 5.51 -14.52 -8.94
CA ASP A 224 4.63 -13.78 -9.85
C ASP A 224 3.36 -13.24 -9.18
N LEU A 225 3.13 -13.58 -7.90
CA LEU A 225 2.07 -13.03 -7.07
C LEU A 225 2.61 -12.11 -5.95
N LEU A 226 3.87 -11.69 -6.05
CA LEU A 226 4.46 -10.73 -5.13
C LEU A 226 4.40 -9.30 -5.66
N LEU A 227 4.15 -8.38 -4.76
CA LEU A 227 4.44 -6.95 -4.86
C LEU A 227 5.25 -6.49 -3.66
N VAL A 228 5.70 -5.26 -3.73
CA VAL A 228 6.50 -4.61 -2.69
C VAL A 228 5.99 -3.19 -2.50
N GLU A 229 6.05 -2.72 -1.26
CA GLU A 229 5.61 -1.39 -0.89
C GLU A 229 6.43 -0.82 0.26
N THR A 230 6.27 0.47 0.51
CA THR A 230 6.81 1.09 1.73
C THR A 230 5.78 1.20 2.84
N ASP A 231 4.52 1.43 2.50
CA ASP A 231 3.49 1.93 3.41
C ASP A 231 3.95 3.25 4.11
N ALA A 232 4.76 4.05 3.38
CA ALA A 232 5.32 5.29 3.93
C ALA A 232 4.21 6.27 4.30
N PRO A 233 4.34 6.96 5.46
CA PRO A 233 5.53 7.13 6.31
C PRO A 233 5.75 6.01 7.35
N PHE A 234 4.97 4.95 7.33
CA PHE A 234 5.02 3.84 8.28
C PHE A 234 6.05 2.77 7.89
N LEU A 235 6.24 1.76 8.74
CA LEU A 235 6.92 0.49 8.50
C LEU A 235 8.34 0.58 7.90
N THR A 236 9.10 1.58 8.28
CA THR A 236 10.48 1.79 7.79
C THR A 236 11.31 0.52 7.93
N PRO A 237 11.93 0.03 6.83
CA PRO A 237 12.70 -1.22 6.86
C PRO A 237 13.99 -1.12 7.68
N VAL A 238 14.50 -2.26 8.13
CA VAL A 238 15.86 -2.36 8.70
C VAL A 238 16.87 -1.95 7.62
N PRO A 239 17.93 -1.19 7.99
CA PRO A 239 18.37 -0.85 9.35
C PRO A 239 17.73 0.42 9.95
N TYR A 240 16.79 1.05 9.28
CA TYR A 240 16.26 2.38 9.64
C TYR A 240 14.94 2.34 10.41
N ARG A 241 14.58 1.20 11.00
CA ARG A 241 13.36 1.07 11.81
C ARG A 241 13.24 2.19 12.83
N GLY A 242 12.05 2.83 12.89
CA GLY A 242 11.76 3.96 13.78
C GLY A 242 12.20 5.33 13.25
N LYS A 243 12.77 5.38 12.04
CA LYS A 243 13.05 6.62 11.30
C LYS A 243 11.91 6.90 10.31
N PRO A 244 11.80 8.12 9.76
CA PRO A 244 10.85 8.44 8.70
C PRO A 244 11.04 7.52 7.48
N ASN A 245 9.93 7.03 6.92
CA ASN A 245 9.94 6.21 5.72
C ASN A 245 9.65 7.04 4.46
N SER A 246 10.08 6.54 3.30
CA SER A 246 9.77 7.13 1.99
C SER A 246 9.89 6.07 0.90
N PRO A 247 9.27 6.28 -0.29
CA PRO A 247 9.32 5.33 -1.41
C PRO A 247 10.72 4.85 -1.79
N ALA A 248 11.76 5.66 -1.64
CA ALA A 248 13.13 5.24 -1.92
C ALA A 248 13.56 4.02 -1.09
N LEU A 249 13.06 3.90 0.14
CA LEU A 249 13.46 2.84 1.07
C LEU A 249 12.84 1.47 0.74
N VAL A 250 11.90 1.40 -0.20
CA VAL A 250 11.38 0.11 -0.70
C VAL A 250 12.52 -0.76 -1.27
N ALA A 251 13.62 -0.15 -1.69
CA ALA A 251 14.82 -0.86 -2.14
C ALA A 251 15.36 -1.88 -1.12
N HIS A 252 15.18 -1.63 0.18
CA HIS A 252 15.54 -2.59 1.24
C HIS A 252 14.56 -3.78 1.28
N THR A 253 13.28 -3.52 1.10
CA THR A 253 12.24 -4.58 1.04
C THR A 253 12.43 -5.46 -0.20
N VAL A 254 12.75 -4.87 -1.36
CA VAL A 254 13.08 -5.63 -2.59
C VAL A 254 14.24 -6.60 -2.36
N ARG A 255 15.33 -6.14 -1.72
CA ARG A 255 16.49 -6.97 -1.40
C ARG A 255 16.14 -8.10 -0.42
N ALA A 256 15.34 -7.79 0.59
CA ALA A 256 14.88 -8.81 1.55
C ALA A 256 14.01 -9.88 0.88
N LEU A 257 13.09 -9.50 -0.01
CA LEU A 257 12.29 -10.45 -0.77
C LEU A 257 13.14 -11.29 -1.73
N ALA A 258 14.14 -10.69 -2.40
CA ALA A 258 15.07 -11.42 -3.26
C ALA A 258 15.87 -12.48 -2.47
N GLU A 259 16.32 -12.14 -1.26
CA GLU A 259 17.00 -13.06 -0.35
C GLU A 259 16.05 -14.20 0.10
N ILE A 260 14.81 -13.88 0.54
CA ILE A 260 13.80 -14.86 0.95
C ILE A 260 13.49 -15.83 -0.20
N LYS A 261 13.36 -15.33 -1.42
CA LYS A 261 13.07 -16.11 -2.62
C LYS A 261 14.31 -16.79 -3.22
N GLN A 262 15.51 -16.48 -2.73
CA GLN A 262 16.79 -17.00 -3.23
C GLN A 262 17.00 -16.74 -4.73
N ILE A 263 16.61 -15.55 -5.21
CA ILE A 263 16.80 -15.09 -6.59
C ILE A 263 17.63 -13.81 -6.64
N PRO A 264 18.31 -13.53 -7.76
CA PRO A 264 19.02 -12.27 -7.95
C PRO A 264 18.09 -11.03 -7.76
N VAL A 265 18.61 -9.97 -7.18
CA VAL A 265 17.83 -8.73 -6.97
C VAL A 265 17.30 -8.17 -8.30
N ALA A 266 18.08 -8.28 -9.40
CA ALA A 266 17.66 -7.84 -10.73
C ALA A 266 16.40 -8.62 -11.22
N ASP A 267 16.36 -9.93 -10.97
CA ASP A 267 15.24 -10.78 -11.36
C ASP A 267 14.00 -10.48 -10.51
N MET A 268 14.20 -10.20 -9.20
CA MET A 268 13.12 -9.71 -8.33
C MET A 268 12.57 -8.38 -8.83
N CYS A 269 13.40 -7.40 -9.17
CA CYS A 269 12.96 -6.13 -9.74
C CYS A 269 12.12 -6.35 -11.01
N ALA A 270 12.61 -7.15 -11.96
CA ALA A 270 11.91 -7.44 -13.20
C ALA A 270 10.54 -8.09 -12.93
N GLN A 271 10.48 -9.06 -12.02
CA GLN A 271 9.22 -9.72 -11.68
C GLN A 271 8.22 -8.76 -11.01
N LEU A 272 8.69 -7.92 -10.08
CA LEU A 272 7.83 -6.92 -9.42
C LEU A 272 7.26 -5.92 -10.43
N MET A 273 8.03 -5.50 -11.42
CA MET A 273 7.55 -4.61 -12.50
C MET A 273 6.50 -5.31 -13.36
N VAL A 274 6.69 -6.57 -13.73
CA VAL A 274 5.71 -7.38 -14.48
C VAL A 274 4.41 -7.52 -13.68
N THR A 275 4.51 -7.87 -12.40
CA THR A 275 3.33 -7.99 -11.51
C THR A 275 2.64 -6.63 -11.37
N GLY A 276 3.40 -5.55 -11.17
CA GLY A 276 2.87 -4.19 -11.07
C GLY A 276 2.12 -3.78 -12.33
N GLU A 277 2.67 -4.01 -13.53
CA GLU A 277 2.00 -3.71 -14.79
C GLU A 277 0.73 -4.55 -14.99
N ARG A 278 0.74 -5.82 -14.62
CA ARG A 278 -0.45 -6.68 -14.65
C ARG A 278 -1.56 -6.13 -13.75
N MET A 279 -1.22 -5.66 -12.55
CA MET A 279 -2.20 -5.21 -11.56
C MET A 279 -2.68 -3.77 -11.85
N PHE A 280 -1.78 -2.85 -12.10
CA PHE A 280 -2.10 -1.43 -12.24
C PHE A 280 -2.28 -0.99 -13.70
N GLY A 281 -2.02 -1.87 -14.69
CA GLY A 281 -2.06 -1.57 -16.11
C GLY A 281 -0.75 -0.97 -16.62
N ALA A 282 -0.67 -0.73 -17.92
CA ALA A 282 0.51 -0.11 -18.54
C ALA A 282 0.82 1.25 -17.91
N TRP A 283 2.10 1.49 -17.65
CA TRP A 283 2.59 2.67 -16.95
C TRP A 283 2.69 3.93 -17.83
#